data_f7ab5d363ee3118be8a69f7fb3bd2017
#
_entry.id   f7ab5d363ee3118be8a69f7fb3bd2017
#
_cell.length_a   1.000
_cell.length_b   1.000
_cell.length_c   1.000
_cell.angle_alpha   90.00
_cell.angle_beta   90.00
_cell.angle_gamma   90.00
#
_symmetry.space_group_name_H-M   'P 1'
#
loop_
_entity.id
_entity.type
_entity.pdbx_description
1 polymer ?
#
loop_
_entity_poly.entity_id
_entity_poly.type
_entity_poly.pdbx_seq_one_letter_code
_entity_poly.pdbx_strand_id
1 'polypeptide(L)'
;MKGRDKKKITAASMWLLTGFVLVCSACAFPQSEATRARRATPGNARTITVKSGGQLQRALDDALPGDELVLDAGATYNGNFKLPITSGDAFITIRSSRCAELPAGVRVSPAQAPLMARLATPNMSPVLLAPPGSHHWRLQCLEFTQGSSVKDSGYNLIQLGDGDPTGQQKTLASVPHHLELDRVIVRARDDKTAVQRGITLNSAYTSVTNSYVSGIKWAGVETQAVGGWNGPGPFEIINNYLEASGENILFGGATPTISGLVPSDIKIKDNHLFKPLSWRQGDPSFAGTAWTVANLLELKNARRVEISGNLLENSWPHGQVGWAVIFNTFRDGGWEVVEDVQFVRNTIRNSTNGINLRGLDRGDTALRMRRIKLEDNLIEGLGFSGSEAKAFQLLGGSEDVTINHNTVSGRATHMLIIDAAPGFSHRNLVYTNNLLPHGMYGIFGDGGLLGQEALQRWASNFTLAKNGMISTPGDLQSKYPRNYFPASSQEAGRLMGTDNQPVGVRIKL
;
A
#
# COMPACT_ATOMS: atom_id res chain seq x y z
N MET A 1 61.24 9.52 -2.02
CA MET A 1 61.72 10.93 -1.91
C MET A 1 60.63 11.74 -1.22
N LYS A 2 61.02 12.28 -0.07
CA LYS A 2 60.55 13.53 0.62
C LYS A 2 59.04 13.74 0.71
N GLY A 3 58.35 13.87 1.79
CA GLY A 3 58.77 14.09 3.20
C GLY A 3 57.99 15.28 3.78
N ARG A 4 57.35 15.04 4.95
CA ARG A 4 57.05 16.01 6.05
C ARG A 4 55.99 17.10 5.80
N ASP A 5 55.16 17.53 6.75
CA ASP A 5 55.33 17.57 8.21
C ASP A 5 53.99 17.72 8.93
N LYS A 6 53.93 17.15 10.12
CA LYS A 6 52.91 17.34 11.17
C LYS A 6 53.11 18.69 11.87
N LYS A 7 52.02 19.37 12.29
CA LYS A 7 52.08 20.20 13.51
C LYS A 7 50.82 20.00 14.36
N LYS A 8 51.05 19.38 15.51
CA LYS A 8 50.21 19.49 16.73
C LYS A 8 50.52 20.84 17.38
N ILE A 9 49.53 21.50 17.97
CA ILE A 9 49.76 22.37 19.12
C ILE A 9 48.60 22.14 20.10
N THR A 10 49.00 21.90 21.34
CA THR A 10 48.24 21.60 22.56
C THR A 10 47.98 22.86 23.41
N ALA A 11 46.82 22.87 24.08
CA ALA A 11 46.55 23.26 25.48
C ALA A 11 46.86 24.71 25.96
N ALA A 12 46.00 25.42 26.62
CA ALA A 12 45.59 25.33 28.03
C ALA A 12 45.03 26.64 28.55
N SER A 13 43.95 26.54 29.27
CA SER A 13 43.54 27.23 30.53
C SER A 13 43.61 28.76 30.65
N MET A 14 42.54 29.49 31.03
CA MET A 14 42.27 29.88 32.45
C MET A 14 41.23 30.98 32.57
N TRP A 15 40.37 30.82 33.50
CA TRP A 15 39.36 31.66 34.16
C TRP A 15 39.60 33.18 34.18
N LEU A 16 38.51 33.94 33.99
CA LEU A 16 38.24 35.17 34.77
C LEU A 16 36.73 35.51 34.76
N LEU A 17 36.13 35.48 35.95
CA LEU A 17 34.82 36.07 36.25
C LEU A 17 34.89 37.57 36.18
N THR A 18 33.98 38.22 35.45
CA THR A 18 33.54 39.60 35.71
C THR A 18 32.07 39.72 35.41
N GLY A 19 31.32 40.05 36.42
CA GLY A 19 29.88 40.28 36.32
C GLY A 19 29.61 41.59 35.55
N PHE A 20 28.59 41.49 34.68
CA PHE A 20 27.97 42.67 34.09
C PHE A 20 26.44 42.57 34.26
N VAL A 21 25.91 43.47 35.03
CA VAL A 21 24.48 43.74 35.12
C VAL A 21 24.06 44.35 33.79
N LEU A 22 23.18 43.67 33.05
CA LEU A 22 22.56 44.21 31.84
C LEU A 22 21.09 44.50 32.08
N VAL A 23 20.77 45.73 31.97
CA VAL A 23 19.43 46.33 31.95
C VAL A 23 18.64 45.69 30.80
N CYS A 24 17.49 45.13 31.13
CA CYS A 24 16.56 44.49 30.21
C CYS A 24 15.78 45.60 29.46
N SER A 25 16.18 45.94 28.24
CA SER A 25 15.31 46.68 27.31
C SER A 25 14.39 45.69 26.62
N ALA A 26 13.11 45.78 26.88
CA ALA A 26 12.06 44.99 26.26
C ALA A 26 11.99 45.29 24.75
N CYS A 27 12.59 44.44 23.91
CA CYS A 27 12.24 44.35 22.52
C CYS A 27 10.96 43.50 22.39
N ALA A 28 9.84 44.15 22.12
CA ALA A 28 8.61 43.50 21.71
C ALA A 28 8.82 42.87 20.33
N PHE A 29 8.91 41.53 20.31
CA PHE A 29 8.73 40.77 19.07
C PHE A 29 7.24 40.81 18.71
N PRO A 30 6.87 41.00 17.43
CA PRO A 30 5.49 40.84 17.02
C PRO A 30 5.08 39.39 17.30
N GLN A 31 4.09 39.18 18.12
CA GLN A 31 3.42 37.89 18.32
C GLN A 31 2.82 37.52 16.96
N SER A 32 3.32 36.44 16.37
CA SER A 32 2.62 35.73 15.31
C SER A 32 1.20 35.45 15.80
N GLU A 33 0.20 35.82 15.04
CA GLU A 33 -1.20 35.45 15.30
C GLU A 33 -1.29 33.95 15.43
N ALA A 34 -1.21 33.46 16.66
CA ALA A 34 -1.65 32.11 17.01
C ALA A 34 -3.14 32.08 16.68
N THR A 35 -3.48 31.31 15.66
CA THR A 35 -4.86 31.01 15.26
C THR A 35 -5.61 30.55 16.52
N ARG A 36 -6.46 31.42 17.02
CA ARG A 36 -7.24 31.16 18.24
C ARG A 36 -8.19 30.03 17.93
N ALA A 37 -7.89 28.80 18.37
CA ALA A 37 -8.82 27.71 18.35
C ALA A 37 -10.14 28.16 19.00
N ARG A 38 -11.19 28.28 18.20
CA ARG A 38 -12.53 28.60 18.70
C ARG A 38 -13.00 27.44 19.53
N ARG A 39 -13.06 27.63 20.83
CA ARG A 39 -13.62 26.66 21.78
C ARG A 39 -15.11 26.52 21.47
N ALA A 40 -15.50 25.39 20.87
CA ALA A 40 -16.90 25.07 20.64
C ALA A 40 -17.60 24.85 22.00
N THR A 41 -18.60 25.66 22.28
CA THR A 41 -19.65 25.28 23.24
C THR A 41 -20.43 24.12 22.61
N PRO A 42 -20.89 23.09 23.36
CA PRO A 42 -21.75 22.04 22.80
C PRO A 42 -23.04 22.69 22.32
N GLY A 43 -23.10 23.11 21.08
CA GLY A 43 -24.28 23.61 20.37
C GLY A 43 -24.80 22.50 19.45
N ASN A 44 -26.06 22.52 19.10
CA ASN A 44 -26.67 21.60 18.13
C ASN A 44 -25.83 21.58 16.85
N ALA A 45 -25.49 20.38 16.36
CA ALA A 45 -24.86 20.14 15.06
C ALA A 45 -25.64 20.91 13.95
N ARG A 46 -24.94 21.68 13.14
CA ARG A 46 -25.55 22.50 12.07
C ARG A 46 -25.45 21.76 10.75
N THR A 47 -26.48 21.90 9.92
CA THR A 47 -26.40 21.56 8.50
C THR A 47 -26.12 22.82 7.70
N ILE A 48 -24.96 22.86 7.05
CA ILE A 48 -24.51 24.01 6.24
C ILE A 48 -24.60 23.62 4.77
N THR A 49 -25.51 24.23 4.03
CA THR A 49 -25.64 23.97 2.59
C THR A 49 -24.69 24.88 1.82
N VAL A 50 -23.79 24.30 1.03
CA VAL A 50 -22.91 25.03 0.12
C VAL A 50 -23.43 24.82 -1.31
N LYS A 51 -24.07 25.86 -1.86
CA LYS A 51 -24.62 25.82 -3.21
C LYS A 51 -23.54 25.81 -4.30
N SER A 52 -23.91 25.38 -5.50
CA SER A 52 -23.06 25.51 -6.69
C SER A 52 -22.53 26.93 -6.85
N GLY A 53 -21.22 27.08 -7.09
CA GLY A 53 -20.55 28.39 -7.12
C GLY A 53 -20.26 29.02 -5.75
N GLY A 54 -20.70 28.38 -4.65
CA GLY A 54 -20.41 28.82 -3.28
C GLY A 54 -18.94 28.61 -2.88
N GLN A 55 -18.54 29.34 -1.84
CA GLN A 55 -17.16 29.31 -1.33
C GLN A 55 -16.94 28.12 -0.38
N LEU A 56 -16.65 26.94 -0.91
CA LEU A 56 -16.49 25.72 -0.11
C LEU A 56 -15.39 25.89 0.95
N GLN A 57 -14.22 26.47 0.63
CA GLN A 57 -13.15 26.63 1.61
C GLN A 57 -13.61 27.47 2.81
N ARG A 58 -14.34 28.55 2.57
CA ARG A 58 -14.88 29.36 3.67
C ARG A 58 -15.84 28.56 4.56
N ALA A 59 -16.68 27.72 3.95
CA ALA A 59 -17.59 26.86 4.72
C ALA A 59 -16.82 25.82 5.56
N LEU A 60 -15.69 25.30 5.03
CA LEU A 60 -14.79 24.43 5.79
C LEU A 60 -14.13 25.18 6.97
N ASP A 61 -13.67 26.42 6.72
CA ASP A 61 -13.00 27.25 7.75
C ASP A 61 -13.96 27.65 8.89
N ASP A 62 -15.26 27.81 8.58
CA ASP A 62 -16.31 28.19 9.53
C ASP A 62 -17.00 26.98 10.19
N ALA A 63 -16.65 25.74 9.78
CA ALA A 63 -17.26 24.52 10.32
C ALA A 63 -16.78 24.24 11.76
N LEU A 64 -17.71 23.76 12.57
CA LEU A 64 -17.47 23.37 13.97
C LEU A 64 -17.66 21.86 14.13
N PRO A 65 -17.00 21.23 15.13
CA PRO A 65 -17.20 19.82 15.43
C PRO A 65 -18.69 19.44 15.53
N GLY A 66 -19.07 18.40 14.79
CA GLY A 66 -20.45 17.93 14.67
C GLY A 66 -21.23 18.51 13.47
N ASP A 67 -20.72 19.52 12.79
CA ASP A 67 -21.40 20.11 11.64
C ASP A 67 -21.40 19.17 10.42
N GLU A 68 -22.43 19.36 9.57
CA GLU A 68 -22.56 18.68 8.30
C GLU A 68 -22.60 19.69 7.15
N LEU A 69 -21.62 19.62 6.24
CA LEU A 69 -21.57 20.43 5.02
C LEU A 69 -22.20 19.63 3.88
N VAL A 70 -23.30 20.14 3.33
CA VAL A 70 -24.07 19.52 2.25
C VAL A 70 -23.79 20.24 0.96
N LEU A 71 -23.21 19.55 -0.01
CA LEU A 71 -22.87 20.07 -1.33
C LEU A 71 -23.91 19.65 -2.37
N ASP A 72 -24.27 20.53 -3.28
CA ASP A 72 -25.23 20.22 -4.34
C ASP A 72 -24.73 19.06 -5.22
N ALA A 73 -25.53 18.00 -5.35
CA ALA A 73 -25.23 16.87 -6.23
C ALA A 73 -25.11 17.30 -7.70
N GLY A 74 -24.17 16.74 -8.42
CA GLY A 74 -23.86 17.09 -9.81
C GLY A 74 -23.13 18.43 -9.99
N ALA A 75 -23.01 19.24 -8.95
CA ALA A 75 -22.26 20.50 -9.01
C ALA A 75 -20.74 20.25 -8.93
N THR A 76 -19.96 21.15 -9.53
CA THR A 76 -18.49 21.13 -9.47
C THR A 76 -17.97 22.30 -8.64
N TYR A 77 -17.18 21.98 -7.64
CA TYR A 77 -16.44 22.94 -6.78
C TYR A 77 -14.98 22.93 -7.19
N ASN A 78 -14.51 24.02 -7.79
CA ASN A 78 -13.15 24.15 -8.25
C ASN A 78 -12.27 24.77 -7.16
N GLY A 79 -11.18 24.12 -6.78
CA GLY A 79 -10.25 24.62 -5.76
C GLY A 79 -9.26 23.57 -5.26
N ASN A 80 -8.35 24.04 -4.41
CA ASN A 80 -7.47 23.21 -3.60
C ASN A 80 -7.95 23.37 -2.15
N PHE A 81 -8.74 22.41 -1.68
CA PHE A 81 -9.41 22.51 -0.39
C PHE A 81 -8.53 21.95 0.72
N LYS A 82 -8.50 22.64 1.86
CA LYS A 82 -7.79 22.21 3.06
C LYS A 82 -8.79 21.93 4.17
N LEU A 83 -8.61 20.81 4.85
CA LEU A 83 -9.36 20.47 6.05
C LEU A 83 -8.75 21.21 7.25
N PRO A 84 -9.45 22.18 7.86
CA PRO A 84 -8.93 22.93 9.00
C PRO A 84 -8.63 22.07 10.21
N ILE A 85 -7.75 22.57 11.08
CA ILE A 85 -7.56 22.03 12.41
C ILE A 85 -8.69 22.57 13.27
N THR A 86 -9.48 21.67 13.87
CA THR A 86 -10.61 21.99 14.72
C THR A 86 -10.36 21.62 16.17
N SER A 87 -11.15 22.12 17.10
CA SER A 87 -11.09 21.73 18.50
C SER A 87 -12.24 20.78 18.83
N GLY A 88 -11.94 19.61 19.42
CA GLY A 88 -12.94 18.61 19.83
C GLY A 88 -13.02 17.41 18.90
N ASP A 89 -13.69 16.36 19.34
CA ASP A 89 -13.61 15.01 18.77
C ASP A 89 -14.85 14.59 17.97
N ALA A 90 -15.82 15.49 17.74
CA ALA A 90 -16.95 15.22 16.90
C ALA A 90 -16.59 15.38 15.42
N PHE A 91 -16.98 14.42 14.58
CA PHE A 91 -16.72 14.48 13.16
C PHE A 91 -17.45 15.65 12.49
N ILE A 92 -16.74 16.35 11.61
CA ILE A 92 -17.34 17.24 10.63
C ILE A 92 -17.53 16.43 9.35
N THR A 93 -18.76 16.38 8.86
CA THR A 93 -19.10 15.60 7.68
C THR A 93 -19.25 16.50 6.45
N ILE A 94 -18.63 16.11 5.34
CA ILE A 94 -18.82 16.72 4.02
C ILE A 94 -19.47 15.67 3.14
N ARG A 95 -20.66 15.96 2.61
CA ARG A 95 -21.35 15.01 1.73
C ARG A 95 -22.13 15.68 0.59
N SER A 96 -22.46 14.88 -0.42
CA SER A 96 -23.42 15.28 -1.45
C SER A 96 -24.84 15.37 -0.90
N SER A 97 -25.64 16.26 -1.44
CA SER A 97 -27.07 16.40 -1.09
C SER A 97 -27.90 15.16 -1.40
N ARG A 98 -27.46 14.31 -2.34
CA ARG A 98 -28.11 13.04 -2.72
C ARG A 98 -27.41 11.80 -2.19
N CYS A 99 -26.56 11.93 -1.17
CA CYS A 99 -25.79 10.82 -0.59
C CYS A 99 -26.71 9.69 -0.02
N ALA A 100 -27.91 10.03 0.44
CA ALA A 100 -28.89 9.06 0.95
C ALA A 100 -29.41 8.08 -0.13
N GLU A 101 -29.25 8.41 -1.43
CA GLU A 101 -29.64 7.54 -2.54
C GLU A 101 -28.56 6.48 -2.85
N LEU A 102 -27.38 6.58 -2.25
CA LEU A 102 -26.29 5.62 -2.36
C LEU A 102 -26.32 4.66 -1.16
N PRO A 103 -26.54 3.35 -1.37
CA PRO A 103 -26.65 2.41 -0.27
C PRO A 103 -25.38 2.38 0.58
N ALA A 104 -25.53 2.37 1.90
CA ALA A 104 -24.41 2.22 2.82
C ALA A 104 -23.78 0.82 2.68
N GLY A 105 -22.45 0.72 2.79
CA GLY A 105 -21.71 -0.53 2.69
C GLY A 105 -21.58 -1.09 1.26
N VAL A 106 -22.14 -0.40 0.26
CA VAL A 106 -22.05 -0.80 -1.15
C VAL A 106 -20.98 0.05 -1.87
N ARG A 107 -20.07 -0.64 -2.55
CA ARG A 107 -19.05 0.01 -3.38
C ARG A 107 -19.69 0.83 -4.50
N VAL A 108 -19.28 2.09 -4.59
CA VAL A 108 -19.72 2.97 -5.69
C VAL A 108 -18.94 2.70 -6.98
N SER A 109 -19.49 3.18 -8.08
CA SER A 109 -18.85 3.16 -9.41
C SER A 109 -19.04 4.51 -10.10
N PRO A 110 -18.40 4.78 -11.22
CA PRO A 110 -18.60 6.01 -11.99
C PRO A 110 -20.06 6.29 -12.41
N ALA A 111 -20.92 5.26 -12.46
CA ALA A 111 -22.33 5.41 -12.76
C ALA A 111 -23.08 6.25 -11.72
N GLN A 112 -22.61 6.28 -10.48
CA GLN A 112 -23.19 7.07 -9.40
C GLN A 112 -22.67 8.53 -9.33
N ALA A 113 -21.71 8.92 -10.15
CA ALA A 113 -21.13 10.29 -10.15
C ALA A 113 -22.21 11.41 -10.26
N PRO A 114 -23.34 11.25 -10.99
CA PRO A 114 -24.40 12.27 -11.01
C PRO A 114 -25.09 12.52 -9.65
N LEU A 115 -24.97 11.59 -8.71
CA LEU A 115 -25.47 11.73 -7.34
C LEU A 115 -24.48 12.39 -6.39
N MET A 116 -23.26 12.67 -6.87
CA MET A 116 -22.16 13.20 -6.08
C MET A 116 -21.88 14.65 -6.40
N ALA A 117 -21.40 15.39 -5.40
CA ALA A 117 -20.76 16.67 -5.63
C ALA A 117 -19.30 16.42 -6.07
N ARG A 118 -18.85 17.13 -7.08
CA ARG A 118 -17.50 17.00 -7.63
C ARG A 118 -16.60 18.11 -7.10
N LEU A 119 -15.45 17.72 -6.53
CA LEU A 119 -14.36 18.62 -6.18
C LEU A 119 -13.26 18.48 -7.24
N ALA A 120 -12.81 19.60 -7.82
CA ALA A 120 -11.85 19.56 -8.91
C ALA A 120 -10.69 20.54 -8.67
N THR A 121 -9.44 20.05 -8.74
CA THR A 121 -8.27 20.93 -8.64
C THR A 121 -8.09 21.74 -9.93
N PRO A 122 -7.84 23.05 -9.86
CA PRO A 122 -7.54 23.87 -11.03
C PRO A 122 -6.07 23.77 -11.49
N ASN A 123 -5.21 23.08 -10.75
CA ASN A 123 -3.75 23.02 -10.96
C ASN A 123 -3.17 21.66 -10.57
N MET A 124 -1.86 21.56 -10.40
CA MET A 124 -1.15 20.33 -10.03
C MET A 124 -1.21 19.99 -8.53
N SER A 125 -1.71 20.88 -7.68
CA SER A 125 -1.84 20.63 -6.24
C SER A 125 -3.03 19.71 -5.95
N PRO A 126 -3.06 19.06 -4.78
CA PRO A 126 -4.18 18.20 -4.39
C PRO A 126 -5.53 18.91 -4.42
N VAL A 127 -6.57 18.20 -4.79
CA VAL A 127 -7.96 18.67 -4.65
C VAL A 127 -8.29 18.88 -3.19
N LEU A 128 -7.84 17.92 -2.35
CA LEU A 128 -8.07 17.94 -0.90
C LEU A 128 -6.77 17.64 -0.16
N LEU A 129 -6.49 18.46 0.83
CA LEU A 129 -5.37 18.32 1.75
C LEU A 129 -5.88 18.27 3.20
N ALA A 130 -5.54 17.21 3.93
CA ALA A 130 -5.57 17.21 5.39
C ALA A 130 -4.15 17.56 5.90
N PRO A 131 -3.89 18.80 6.28
CA PRO A 131 -2.57 19.22 6.76
C PRO A 131 -2.24 18.58 8.12
N PRO A 132 -0.96 18.64 8.55
CA PRO A 132 -0.57 18.20 9.87
C PRO A 132 -1.47 18.76 10.98
N GLY A 133 -1.94 17.89 11.88
CA GLY A 133 -2.85 18.23 12.97
C GLY A 133 -4.34 18.31 12.61
N SER A 134 -4.73 18.20 11.36
CA SER A 134 -6.14 18.10 10.96
C SER A 134 -6.76 16.79 11.44
N HIS A 135 -8.02 16.81 11.94
CA HIS A 135 -8.64 15.61 12.49
C HIS A 135 -10.18 15.63 12.47
N HIS A 136 -10.78 14.44 12.62
CA HIS A 136 -12.23 14.21 12.72
C HIS A 136 -13.01 14.76 11.52
N TRP A 137 -12.59 14.36 10.32
CA TRP A 137 -13.26 14.67 9.08
C TRP A 137 -13.82 13.43 8.41
N ARG A 138 -15.08 13.50 7.96
CA ARG A 138 -15.77 12.46 7.20
C ARG A 138 -16.19 12.99 5.83
N LEU A 139 -15.76 12.30 4.77
CA LEU A 139 -16.06 12.64 3.38
C LEU A 139 -16.92 11.53 2.78
N GLN A 140 -18.14 11.87 2.35
CA GLN A 140 -19.09 10.87 1.87
C GLN A 140 -19.70 11.26 0.53
N CYS A 141 -19.79 10.29 -0.39
CA CYS A 141 -20.51 10.46 -1.65
C CYS A 141 -20.00 11.67 -2.46
N LEU A 142 -18.69 11.80 -2.58
CA LEU A 142 -18.00 12.89 -3.27
C LEU A 142 -17.16 12.35 -4.41
N GLU A 143 -17.00 13.15 -5.46
CA GLU A 143 -16.08 12.87 -6.55
C GLU A 143 -14.89 13.83 -6.50
N PHE A 144 -13.66 13.31 -6.64
CA PHE A 144 -12.40 14.07 -6.66
C PHE A 144 -11.68 13.84 -7.98
N THR A 145 -11.31 14.93 -8.67
CA THR A 145 -10.67 14.86 -9.98
C THR A 145 -9.86 16.11 -10.30
N GLN A 146 -9.22 16.11 -11.45
CA GLN A 146 -8.57 17.30 -12.01
C GLN A 146 -9.59 18.12 -12.82
N GLY A 147 -9.52 19.44 -12.69
CA GLY A 147 -10.30 20.36 -13.51
C GLY A 147 -9.79 20.43 -14.96
N SER A 148 -10.58 21.00 -15.85
CA SER A 148 -10.26 21.13 -17.28
C SER A 148 -9.05 22.05 -17.56
N SER A 149 -8.69 22.91 -16.62
CA SER A 149 -7.50 23.79 -16.70
C SER A 149 -6.18 23.05 -16.50
N VAL A 150 -6.18 21.86 -15.88
CA VAL A 150 -4.97 21.04 -15.70
C VAL A 150 -4.61 20.40 -17.03
N LYS A 151 -3.51 20.84 -17.64
CA LYS A 151 -3.05 20.37 -18.96
C LYS A 151 -2.13 19.16 -18.85
N ASP A 152 -1.41 19.06 -17.75
CA ASP A 152 -0.36 18.09 -17.53
C ASP A 152 -0.73 17.13 -16.38
N SER A 153 0.28 16.59 -15.73
CA SER A 153 0.17 15.65 -14.62
C SER A 153 -0.12 16.34 -13.29
N GLY A 154 -0.79 15.62 -12.38
CA GLY A 154 -0.92 15.99 -10.97
C GLY A 154 -0.25 14.97 -10.07
N TYR A 155 0.33 15.42 -8.93
CA TYR A 155 0.97 14.46 -8.02
C TYR A 155 -0.04 13.67 -7.21
N ASN A 156 -0.87 14.33 -6.41
CA ASN A 156 -1.86 13.67 -5.56
C ASN A 156 -3.25 14.26 -5.80
N LEU A 157 -4.31 13.45 -5.81
CA LEU A 157 -5.67 13.98 -5.80
C LEU A 157 -6.14 14.26 -4.37
N ILE A 158 -5.97 13.33 -3.46
CA ILE A 158 -6.25 13.50 -2.03
C ILE A 158 -4.95 13.26 -1.27
N GLN A 159 -4.55 14.23 -0.44
CA GLN A 159 -3.38 14.13 0.40
C GLN A 159 -3.78 14.21 1.87
N LEU A 160 -3.65 13.09 2.57
CA LEU A 160 -3.92 12.98 4.01
C LEU A 160 -2.58 12.94 4.74
N GLY A 161 -2.16 14.07 5.27
CA GLY A 161 -0.87 14.24 5.91
C GLY A 161 0.28 14.54 4.95
N ASP A 162 1.47 14.60 5.51
CA ASP A 162 2.69 15.01 4.84
C ASP A 162 3.79 13.97 5.04
N GLY A 163 4.48 13.64 3.99
CA GLY A 163 5.65 12.74 4.00
C GLY A 163 6.89 13.38 3.35
N ASP A 164 6.84 14.69 3.07
CA ASP A 164 7.97 15.42 2.52
C ASP A 164 9.06 15.59 3.59
N PRO A 165 10.33 15.29 3.31
CA PRO A 165 11.45 15.49 4.23
C PRO A 165 11.59 16.94 4.71
N THR A 166 11.12 17.92 3.93
CA THR A 166 11.11 19.34 4.29
C THR A 166 9.81 19.78 4.96
N GLY A 167 8.81 18.91 5.01
CA GLY A 167 7.47 19.18 5.56
C GLY A 167 7.42 19.28 7.07
N GLN A 168 6.22 19.53 7.59
CA GLN A 168 5.98 19.80 9.02
C GLN A 168 5.64 18.57 9.86
N GLN A 169 5.34 17.42 9.25
CA GLN A 169 4.93 16.21 9.96
C GLN A 169 6.15 15.41 10.47
N LYS A 170 6.75 15.88 11.56
CA LYS A 170 7.98 15.30 12.14
C LYS A 170 7.76 14.50 13.43
N THR A 171 6.55 14.55 13.99
CA THR A 171 6.20 13.89 15.26
C THR A 171 4.84 13.21 15.17
N LEU A 172 4.56 12.23 16.00
CA LEU A 172 3.24 11.59 16.07
C LEU A 172 2.13 12.58 16.40
N ALA A 173 2.40 13.60 17.20
CA ALA A 173 1.43 14.63 17.56
C ALA A 173 1.03 15.55 16.38
N SER A 174 1.86 15.61 15.33
CA SER A 174 1.54 16.40 14.12
C SER A 174 0.81 15.58 13.05
N VAL A 175 0.58 14.28 13.26
CA VAL A 175 -0.10 13.43 12.28
C VAL A 175 -1.59 13.77 12.21
N PRO A 176 -2.17 14.04 11.03
CA PRO A 176 -3.62 14.16 10.90
C PRO A 176 -4.29 12.81 11.18
N HIS A 177 -5.48 12.83 11.82
CA HIS A 177 -6.08 11.59 12.28
C HIS A 177 -7.61 11.59 12.28
N HIS A 178 -8.23 10.41 12.41
CA HIS A 178 -9.68 10.22 12.36
C HIS A 178 -10.27 10.82 11.08
N LEU A 179 -9.84 10.24 9.94
CA LEU A 179 -10.24 10.66 8.62
C LEU A 179 -10.99 9.52 7.94
N GLU A 180 -12.22 9.76 7.52
CA GLU A 180 -13.08 8.75 6.90
C GLU A 180 -13.46 9.15 5.48
N LEU A 181 -13.19 8.28 4.51
CA LEU A 181 -13.62 8.41 3.12
C LEU A 181 -14.54 7.23 2.81
N ASP A 182 -15.84 7.50 2.62
CA ASP A 182 -16.84 6.48 2.35
C ASP A 182 -17.62 6.78 1.07
N ARG A 183 -17.71 5.81 0.17
CA ARG A 183 -18.39 5.95 -1.11
C ARG A 183 -17.93 7.18 -1.89
N VAL A 184 -16.60 7.34 -2.01
CA VAL A 184 -16.01 8.41 -2.83
C VAL A 184 -15.51 7.88 -4.17
N ILE A 185 -15.54 8.72 -5.19
CA ILE A 185 -14.90 8.48 -6.49
C ILE A 185 -13.67 9.36 -6.57
N VAL A 186 -12.49 8.76 -6.78
CA VAL A 186 -11.23 9.49 -6.96
C VAL A 186 -10.67 9.06 -8.31
N ARG A 187 -10.62 9.97 -9.28
CA ARG A 187 -10.20 9.56 -10.63
C ARG A 187 -9.46 10.66 -11.39
N ALA A 188 -8.57 10.23 -12.29
CA ALA A 188 -8.06 11.13 -13.32
C ALA A 188 -9.23 11.70 -14.16
N ARG A 189 -9.06 12.91 -14.65
CA ARG A 189 -10.09 13.59 -15.45
C ARG A 189 -10.43 12.81 -16.73
N ASP A 190 -9.42 12.24 -17.38
CA ASP A 190 -9.56 11.51 -18.64
C ASP A 190 -8.43 10.48 -18.82
N ASP A 191 -8.46 9.75 -19.95
CA ASP A 191 -7.49 8.69 -20.23
C ASP A 191 -6.09 9.19 -20.61
N LYS A 192 -5.89 10.47 -20.82
CA LYS A 192 -4.61 11.07 -21.20
C LYS A 192 -3.91 11.76 -20.03
N THR A 193 -4.67 12.17 -19.01
CA THR A 193 -4.14 12.91 -17.88
C THR A 193 -3.42 11.98 -16.91
N ALA A 194 -2.18 12.31 -16.57
CA ALA A 194 -1.40 11.56 -15.60
C ALA A 194 -1.69 11.99 -14.17
N VAL A 195 -1.74 11.05 -13.25
CA VAL A 195 -1.85 11.26 -11.80
C VAL A 195 -0.92 10.28 -11.11
N GLN A 196 -0.09 10.76 -10.19
CA GLN A 196 0.82 9.90 -9.45
C GLN A 196 0.11 9.14 -8.34
N ARG A 197 -0.72 9.80 -7.53
CA ARG A 197 -1.42 9.13 -6.42
C ARG A 197 -2.88 9.55 -6.34
N GLY A 198 -3.74 8.55 -6.14
CA GLY A 198 -5.15 8.80 -5.86
C GLY A 198 -5.34 9.34 -4.44
N ILE A 199 -4.98 8.56 -3.44
CA ILE A 199 -5.10 8.90 -2.01
C ILE A 199 -3.79 8.60 -1.31
N THR A 200 -3.19 9.61 -0.67
CA THR A 200 -1.98 9.46 0.15
C THR A 200 -2.36 9.32 1.62
N LEU A 201 -1.93 8.23 2.28
CA LEU A 201 -2.25 7.90 3.68
C LEU A 201 -1.04 8.14 4.59
N ASN A 202 -0.68 9.42 4.82
CA ASN A 202 0.31 9.79 5.82
C ASN A 202 -0.38 10.30 7.10
N SER A 203 -1.38 9.55 7.56
CA SER A 203 -2.32 9.90 8.62
C SER A 203 -2.45 8.77 9.65
N ALA A 204 -3.33 8.94 10.63
CA ALA A 204 -3.67 7.91 11.59
C ALA A 204 -5.19 7.73 11.68
N TYR A 205 -5.64 6.55 12.15
CA TYR A 205 -7.08 6.26 12.29
C TYR A 205 -7.86 6.64 11.03
N THR A 206 -7.42 6.13 9.88
CA THR A 206 -7.96 6.53 8.59
C THR A 206 -8.60 5.35 7.88
N SER A 207 -9.81 5.57 7.35
CA SER A 207 -10.53 4.58 6.56
C SER A 207 -10.85 5.07 5.14
N VAL A 208 -10.72 4.16 4.17
CA VAL A 208 -11.19 4.31 2.79
C VAL A 208 -12.09 3.12 2.49
N THR A 209 -13.39 3.36 2.37
CA THR A 209 -14.37 2.29 2.27
C THR A 209 -15.34 2.51 1.11
N ASN A 210 -15.81 1.40 0.52
CA ASN A 210 -16.88 1.40 -0.49
C ASN A 210 -16.63 2.32 -1.68
N SER A 211 -15.37 2.62 -2.00
CA SER A 211 -14.97 3.70 -2.88
C SER A 211 -14.41 3.19 -4.21
N TYR A 212 -14.25 4.09 -5.15
CA TYR A 212 -13.75 3.81 -6.50
C TYR A 212 -12.60 4.74 -6.86
N VAL A 213 -11.39 4.20 -6.98
CA VAL A 213 -10.19 4.94 -7.36
C VAL A 213 -9.71 4.43 -8.71
N SER A 214 -9.62 5.30 -9.74
CA SER A 214 -9.28 4.85 -11.08
C SER A 214 -8.49 5.85 -11.92
N GLY A 215 -7.86 5.35 -12.98
CA GLY A 215 -7.08 6.17 -13.90
C GLY A 215 -5.81 6.73 -13.29
N ILE A 216 -5.30 6.15 -12.22
CA ILE A 216 -4.06 6.58 -11.56
C ILE A 216 -2.88 6.00 -12.34
N LYS A 217 -2.28 6.81 -13.22
CA LYS A 217 -1.30 6.33 -14.18
C LYS A 217 -0.32 7.42 -14.60
N TRP A 218 0.93 7.02 -14.88
CA TRP A 218 1.96 7.91 -15.40
C TRP A 218 3.01 7.10 -16.18
N ALA A 219 3.51 7.65 -17.28
CA ALA A 219 4.61 7.05 -18.03
C ALA A 219 5.96 7.50 -17.45
N GLY A 220 6.82 6.56 -17.08
CA GLY A 220 8.14 6.83 -16.48
C GLY A 220 8.13 7.10 -14.98
N VAL A 221 6.96 7.07 -14.31
CA VAL A 221 6.82 7.32 -12.87
C VAL A 221 5.95 6.23 -12.23
N GLU A 222 6.34 5.75 -11.07
CA GLU A 222 5.50 4.85 -10.27
C GLU A 222 4.29 5.60 -9.69
N THR A 223 3.15 4.94 -9.70
CA THR A 223 1.87 5.51 -9.30
C THR A 223 1.16 4.61 -8.30
N GLN A 224 0.37 5.21 -7.38
CA GLN A 224 -0.38 4.45 -6.38
C GLN A 224 -1.85 4.89 -6.34
N ALA A 225 -2.79 3.93 -6.40
CA ALA A 225 -4.20 4.27 -6.14
C ALA A 225 -4.36 4.71 -4.68
N VAL A 226 -3.78 3.95 -3.76
CA VAL A 226 -3.69 4.27 -2.33
C VAL A 226 -2.29 3.93 -1.82
N GLY A 227 -1.66 4.86 -1.10
CA GLY A 227 -0.33 4.60 -0.54
C GLY A 227 0.05 5.53 0.59
N GLY A 228 0.97 5.11 1.45
CA GLY A 228 1.46 5.91 2.57
C GLY A 228 2.80 5.40 3.12
N TRP A 229 3.56 6.30 3.73
CA TRP A 229 4.86 5.94 4.33
C TRP A 229 5.14 6.67 5.65
N ASN A 230 4.47 7.81 5.92
CA ASN A 230 4.70 8.64 7.11
C ASN A 230 3.48 8.72 8.04
N GLY A 231 2.59 7.74 7.96
CA GLY A 231 1.40 7.59 8.81
C GLY A 231 1.50 6.36 9.70
N PRO A 232 1.28 6.49 11.00
CA PRO A 232 1.38 5.36 11.93
C PRO A 232 0.25 4.34 11.79
N GLY A 233 -0.91 4.70 11.20
CA GLY A 233 -2.13 3.90 11.25
C GLY A 233 -2.94 4.12 12.55
N PRO A 234 -3.94 3.26 12.85
CA PRO A 234 -4.43 2.16 12.01
C PRO A 234 -5.04 2.64 10.68
N PHE A 235 -5.07 1.73 9.70
CA PHE A 235 -5.70 1.98 8.40
C PHE A 235 -6.72 0.90 8.06
N GLU A 236 -7.86 1.31 7.47
CA GLU A 236 -8.85 0.40 6.92
C GLU A 236 -9.10 0.74 5.44
N ILE A 237 -8.74 -0.18 4.53
CA ILE A 237 -8.98 -0.07 3.08
C ILE A 237 -9.88 -1.23 2.73
N ILE A 238 -11.21 -0.98 2.69
CA ILE A 238 -12.20 -2.06 2.66
C ILE A 238 -13.23 -1.83 1.56
N ASN A 239 -13.50 -2.87 0.77
CA ASN A 239 -14.52 -2.89 -0.27
C ASN A 239 -14.35 -1.77 -1.31
N ASN A 240 -13.13 -1.56 -1.81
CA ASN A 240 -12.86 -0.56 -2.84
C ASN A 240 -12.52 -1.21 -4.19
N TYR A 241 -12.78 -0.48 -5.28
CA TYR A 241 -12.12 -0.70 -6.56
C TYR A 241 -10.92 0.24 -6.66
N LEU A 242 -9.75 -0.33 -6.90
CA LEU A 242 -8.49 0.40 -6.91
C LEU A 242 -7.73 0.10 -8.21
N GLU A 243 -7.51 1.14 -9.03
CA GLU A 243 -6.85 1.03 -10.32
C GLU A 243 -5.67 1.99 -10.40
N ALA A 244 -4.47 1.45 -10.55
CA ALA A 244 -3.25 2.21 -10.78
C ALA A 244 -2.30 1.46 -11.72
N SER A 245 -1.51 2.19 -12.50
CA SER A 245 -0.51 1.56 -13.38
C SER A 245 0.70 1.06 -12.59
N GLY A 246 1.19 1.81 -11.62
CA GLY A 246 2.19 1.35 -10.64
C GLY A 246 1.58 0.38 -9.63
N GLU A 247 1.70 0.64 -8.34
CA GLU A 247 1.07 -0.16 -7.31
C GLU A 247 -0.37 0.28 -7.06
N ASN A 248 -1.32 -0.66 -6.95
CA ASN A 248 -2.67 -0.28 -6.54
C ASN A 248 -2.69 0.08 -5.05
N ILE A 249 -1.93 -0.64 -4.23
CA ILE A 249 -1.67 -0.29 -2.82
C ILE A 249 -0.17 -0.41 -2.52
N LEU A 250 0.40 0.63 -1.88
CA LEU A 250 1.79 0.65 -1.40
C LEU A 250 1.88 1.21 0.03
N PHE A 251 2.51 0.48 0.93
CA PHE A 251 2.95 1.02 2.23
C PHE A 251 4.48 1.02 2.35
N GLY A 252 5.05 2.19 2.65
CA GLY A 252 6.50 2.43 2.65
C GLY A 252 6.98 2.98 1.30
N GLY A 253 8.23 2.66 0.92
CA GLY A 253 8.85 3.12 -0.34
C GLY A 253 9.53 4.48 -0.25
N ALA A 254 9.45 5.14 0.92
CA ALA A 254 10.27 6.27 1.31
C ALA A 254 10.48 6.20 2.83
N THR A 255 11.59 6.76 3.30
CA THR A 255 11.89 6.85 4.73
C THR A 255 10.90 7.79 5.41
N PRO A 256 10.18 7.35 6.45
CA PRO A 256 9.32 8.23 7.21
C PRO A 256 10.08 9.42 7.78
N THR A 257 9.48 10.60 7.75
CA THR A 257 10.06 11.79 8.40
C THR A 257 9.96 11.74 9.92
N ILE A 258 9.06 10.90 10.45
CA ILE A 258 8.95 10.57 11.86
C ILE A 258 9.89 9.39 12.14
N SER A 259 10.92 9.63 12.93
CA SER A 259 11.94 8.63 13.24
C SER A 259 11.33 7.39 13.91
N GLY A 260 11.74 6.20 13.47
CA GLY A 260 11.25 4.91 14.00
C GLY A 260 9.82 4.54 13.61
N LEU A 261 9.16 5.33 12.76
CA LEU A 261 7.78 5.06 12.38
C LEU A 261 7.69 3.87 11.42
N VAL A 262 6.79 2.94 11.76
CA VAL A 262 6.37 1.85 10.88
C VAL A 262 4.84 1.91 10.77
N PRO A 263 4.27 2.10 9.57
CA PRO A 263 2.83 2.00 9.34
C PRO A 263 2.29 0.68 9.90
N SER A 264 1.23 0.73 10.70
CA SER A 264 0.83 -0.40 11.54
C SER A 264 -0.68 -0.57 11.60
N ASP A 265 -1.13 -1.79 11.95
CA ASP A 265 -2.56 -2.09 12.14
C ASP A 265 -3.38 -1.83 10.86
N ILE A 266 -2.93 -2.41 9.75
CA ILE A 266 -3.46 -2.17 8.42
C ILE A 266 -4.40 -3.31 8.03
N LYS A 267 -5.65 -2.97 7.67
CA LYS A 267 -6.65 -3.89 7.12
C LYS A 267 -6.90 -3.57 5.65
N ILE A 268 -6.63 -4.53 4.77
CA ILE A 268 -6.89 -4.46 3.32
C ILE A 268 -7.82 -5.60 2.98
N LYS A 269 -9.16 -5.31 2.86
CA LYS A 269 -10.17 -6.36 2.79
C LYS A 269 -11.17 -6.13 1.66
N ASP A 270 -11.53 -7.21 0.98
CA ASP A 270 -12.63 -7.24 0.00
C ASP A 270 -12.48 -6.20 -1.14
N ASN A 271 -11.25 -5.78 -1.44
CA ASN A 271 -10.97 -4.85 -2.51
C ASN A 271 -10.77 -5.56 -3.85
N HIS A 272 -11.04 -4.84 -4.94
CA HIS A 272 -10.63 -5.22 -6.28
C HIS A 272 -9.46 -4.33 -6.74
N LEU A 273 -8.27 -4.89 -6.77
CA LEU A 273 -7.06 -4.25 -7.29
C LEU A 273 -6.91 -4.65 -8.76
N PHE A 274 -6.99 -3.69 -9.66
CA PHE A 274 -7.15 -3.96 -11.08
C PHE A 274 -6.20 -3.15 -11.96
N LYS A 275 -5.72 -3.75 -13.06
CA LYS A 275 -5.03 -3.03 -14.15
C LYS A 275 -5.73 -3.31 -15.47
N PRO A 276 -6.23 -2.26 -16.18
CA PRO A 276 -6.86 -2.43 -17.49
C PRO A 276 -5.90 -3.00 -18.53
N LEU A 277 -6.35 -3.98 -19.31
CA LEU A 277 -5.55 -4.53 -20.42
C LEU A 277 -5.30 -3.51 -21.53
N SER A 278 -6.09 -2.43 -21.58
CA SER A 278 -5.84 -1.30 -22.48
C SER A 278 -4.53 -0.54 -22.19
N TRP A 279 -3.88 -0.83 -21.07
CA TRP A 279 -2.53 -0.31 -20.75
C TRP A 279 -1.41 -1.27 -21.16
N ARG A 280 -1.75 -2.49 -21.55
CA ARG A 280 -0.77 -3.53 -21.90
C ARG A 280 -0.42 -3.46 -23.39
N GLN A 281 0.84 -3.15 -23.70
CA GLN A 281 1.34 -3.19 -25.04
C GLN A 281 1.23 -4.62 -25.63
N GLY A 282 0.69 -4.73 -26.83
CA GLY A 282 0.44 -6.00 -27.50
C GLY A 282 -0.92 -6.64 -27.18
N ASP A 283 -1.72 -6.06 -26.26
CA ASP A 283 -3.11 -6.45 -26.08
C ASP A 283 -4.00 -5.84 -27.19
N PRO A 284 -5.02 -6.55 -27.70
CA PRO A 284 -5.96 -6.00 -28.70
C PRO A 284 -6.66 -4.70 -28.26
N SER A 285 -6.83 -4.48 -26.96
CA SER A 285 -7.45 -3.29 -26.38
C SER A 285 -6.47 -2.15 -26.10
N PHE A 286 -5.18 -2.29 -26.43
CA PHE A 286 -4.15 -1.30 -26.09
C PHE A 286 -4.49 0.10 -26.59
N ALA A 287 -4.56 1.08 -25.67
CA ALA A 287 -4.98 2.45 -25.93
C ALA A 287 -3.84 3.40 -26.41
N GLY A 288 -2.69 2.86 -26.78
CA GLY A 288 -1.59 3.59 -27.43
C GLY A 288 -0.57 4.22 -26.45
N THR A 289 -0.82 4.25 -25.14
CA THR A 289 0.13 4.77 -24.15
C THR A 289 0.66 3.64 -23.26
N ALA A 290 1.98 3.45 -23.27
CA ALA A 290 2.66 2.50 -22.38
C ALA A 290 2.89 3.15 -21.00
N TRP A 291 1.89 3.04 -20.12
CA TRP A 291 1.99 3.50 -18.75
C TRP A 291 2.96 2.61 -17.96
N THR A 292 3.70 3.18 -17.00
CA THR A 292 4.62 2.38 -16.16
C THR A 292 3.83 1.44 -15.27
N VAL A 293 3.97 0.13 -15.50
CA VAL A 293 3.25 -0.91 -14.75
C VAL A 293 4.19 -1.58 -13.76
N ALA A 294 3.74 -1.65 -12.51
CA ALA A 294 4.39 -2.36 -11.42
C ALA A 294 3.43 -3.39 -10.77
N ASN A 295 3.51 -3.61 -9.47
CA ASN A 295 2.77 -4.65 -8.77
C ASN A 295 1.33 -4.23 -8.46
N LEU A 296 0.47 -5.18 -8.07
CA LEU A 296 -0.86 -4.86 -7.58
C LEU A 296 -0.83 -4.44 -6.10
N LEU A 297 0.00 -5.08 -5.29
CA LEU A 297 0.16 -4.75 -3.87
C LEU A 297 1.62 -4.87 -3.45
N GLU A 298 2.11 -3.86 -2.74
CA GLU A 298 3.48 -3.88 -2.22
C GLU A 298 3.55 -3.35 -0.78
N LEU A 299 4.33 -4.06 0.06
CA LEU A 299 4.71 -3.62 1.40
C LEU A 299 6.23 -3.46 1.47
N LYS A 300 6.69 -2.24 1.76
CA LYS A 300 8.11 -1.90 1.96
C LYS A 300 8.43 -1.50 3.40
N ASN A 301 7.45 -1.07 4.16
CA ASN A 301 7.53 -0.79 5.59
C ASN A 301 6.13 -0.89 6.19
N ALA A 302 5.83 -1.97 6.90
CA ALA A 302 4.51 -2.22 7.48
C ALA A 302 4.56 -3.33 8.53
N ARG A 303 3.70 -3.25 9.55
CA ARG A 303 3.52 -4.33 10.53
C ARG A 303 2.08 -4.50 10.97
N ARG A 304 1.72 -5.71 11.44
CA ARG A 304 0.36 -6.11 11.84
C ARG A 304 -0.65 -5.80 10.73
N VAL A 305 -0.45 -6.49 9.59
CA VAL A 305 -1.21 -6.27 8.36
C VAL A 305 -2.11 -7.47 8.08
N GLU A 306 -3.40 -7.23 7.93
CA GLU A 306 -4.38 -8.21 7.44
C GLU A 306 -4.76 -7.87 5.99
N ILE A 307 -4.51 -8.81 5.07
CA ILE A 307 -4.87 -8.69 3.65
C ILE A 307 -5.74 -9.90 3.34
N SER A 308 -7.06 -9.69 3.21
CA SER A 308 -7.99 -10.83 3.08
C SER A 308 -9.16 -10.54 2.15
N GLY A 309 -9.61 -11.57 1.42
CA GLY A 309 -10.80 -11.50 0.56
C GLY A 309 -10.66 -10.61 -0.67
N ASN A 310 -9.44 -10.17 -1.02
CA ASN A 310 -9.22 -9.27 -2.15
C ASN A 310 -9.15 -10.03 -3.48
N LEU A 311 -9.60 -9.40 -4.56
CA LEU A 311 -9.31 -9.79 -5.93
C LEU A 311 -8.18 -8.88 -6.48
N LEU A 312 -7.06 -9.48 -6.84
CA LEU A 312 -5.91 -8.82 -7.46
C LEU A 312 -5.84 -9.29 -8.92
N GLU A 313 -6.08 -8.42 -9.88
CA GLU A 313 -6.30 -8.82 -11.26
C GLU A 313 -5.44 -8.05 -12.26
N ASN A 314 -4.78 -8.81 -13.13
CA ASN A 314 -3.91 -8.38 -14.21
C ASN A 314 -2.58 -7.78 -13.76
N SER A 315 -1.50 -8.54 -13.89
CA SER A 315 -0.12 -8.08 -13.67
C SER A 315 0.81 -8.64 -14.75
N TRP A 316 1.58 -7.77 -15.38
CA TRP A 316 2.50 -8.14 -16.46
C TRP A 316 3.82 -7.35 -16.36
N PRO A 317 4.94 -7.86 -16.95
CA PRO A 317 6.21 -7.14 -16.98
C PRO A 317 6.11 -5.86 -17.79
N HIS A 318 6.57 -4.73 -17.21
CA HIS A 318 6.77 -3.47 -17.91
C HIS A 318 7.80 -2.62 -17.13
N GLY A 319 7.39 -1.78 -16.16
CA GLY A 319 8.31 -1.07 -15.26
C GLY A 319 8.99 -2.00 -14.26
N GLN A 320 8.34 -3.11 -13.94
CA GLN A 320 8.84 -4.18 -13.10
C GLN A 320 8.57 -5.56 -13.73
N VAL A 321 9.01 -6.64 -13.09
CA VAL A 321 9.03 -7.99 -13.66
C VAL A 321 7.70 -8.76 -13.55
N GLY A 322 6.60 -8.08 -13.25
CA GLY A 322 5.24 -8.66 -13.31
C GLY A 322 4.86 -9.54 -12.12
N TRP A 323 5.31 -9.21 -10.90
CA TRP A 323 4.78 -9.79 -9.67
C TRP A 323 3.42 -9.20 -9.35
N ALA A 324 2.48 -10.03 -8.89
CA ALA A 324 1.21 -9.53 -8.36
C ALA A 324 1.41 -8.86 -7.00
N VAL A 325 2.18 -9.50 -6.11
CA VAL A 325 2.42 -9.06 -4.74
C VAL A 325 3.91 -9.08 -4.44
N ILE A 326 4.39 -8.01 -3.80
CA ILE A 326 5.76 -7.92 -3.29
C ILE A 326 5.74 -7.48 -1.82
N PHE A 327 6.42 -8.22 -0.96
CA PHE A 327 6.84 -7.79 0.37
C PHE A 327 8.35 -7.67 0.37
N ASN A 328 8.86 -6.44 0.47
CA ASN A 328 10.28 -6.15 0.34
C ASN A 328 10.64 -4.97 1.24
N THR A 329 11.30 -5.24 2.36
CA THR A 329 11.66 -4.20 3.32
C THR A 329 12.50 -3.10 2.67
N PHE A 330 12.04 -1.84 2.77
CA PHE A 330 12.79 -0.66 2.37
C PHE A 330 13.88 -0.34 3.43
N ARG A 331 15.02 0.29 3.07
CA ARG A 331 16.24 0.14 3.86
C ARG A 331 17.03 1.40 4.17
N ASP A 332 16.44 2.55 4.08
CA ASP A 332 17.17 3.81 4.24
C ASP A 332 17.27 4.31 5.69
N GLY A 333 16.26 4.02 6.52
CA GLY A 333 16.21 4.50 7.92
C GLY A 333 16.82 3.54 8.95
N GLY A 334 16.96 2.26 8.61
CA GLY A 334 17.52 1.24 9.50
C GLY A 334 16.53 0.64 10.52
N TRP A 335 15.26 1.04 10.47
CA TRP A 335 14.19 0.51 11.33
C TRP A 335 13.01 -0.07 10.55
N GLU A 336 13.01 0.09 9.24
CA GLU A 336 11.95 -0.42 8.39
C GLU A 336 11.85 -1.94 8.52
N VAL A 337 10.62 -2.42 8.45
CA VAL A 337 10.33 -3.84 8.57
C VAL A 337 9.04 -4.19 7.85
N VAL A 338 8.95 -5.42 7.36
CA VAL A 338 7.68 -6.05 7.00
C VAL A 338 7.49 -7.24 7.92
N GLU A 339 6.53 -7.14 8.84
CA GLU A 339 6.31 -8.19 9.85
C GLU A 339 4.85 -8.33 10.25
N ASP A 340 4.48 -9.50 10.79
CA ASP A 340 3.11 -9.80 11.23
C ASP A 340 2.08 -9.61 10.10
N VAL A 341 2.35 -10.17 8.91
CA VAL A 341 1.48 -10.05 7.74
C VAL A 341 0.69 -11.33 7.54
N GLN A 342 -0.63 -11.20 7.45
CA GLN A 342 -1.54 -12.26 7.05
C GLN A 342 -2.12 -11.95 5.66
N PHE A 343 -1.66 -12.65 4.64
CA PHE A 343 -2.20 -12.60 3.28
C PHE A 343 -3.02 -13.87 3.07
N VAL A 344 -4.35 -13.77 3.29
CA VAL A 344 -5.20 -14.94 3.44
C VAL A 344 -6.51 -14.81 2.65
N ARG A 345 -6.94 -15.88 1.98
CA ARG A 345 -8.20 -15.95 1.21
C ARG A 345 -8.31 -14.85 0.14
N ASN A 346 -7.19 -14.51 -0.51
CA ASN A 346 -7.20 -13.61 -1.65
C ASN A 346 -7.21 -14.42 -2.96
N THR A 347 -7.74 -13.81 -4.00
CA THR A 347 -7.64 -14.31 -5.38
C THR A 347 -6.69 -13.42 -6.18
N ILE A 348 -5.64 -14.00 -6.75
CA ILE A 348 -4.78 -13.38 -7.73
C ILE A 348 -5.15 -13.98 -9.09
N ARG A 349 -5.48 -13.13 -10.08
CA ARG A 349 -5.91 -13.57 -11.40
C ARG A 349 -5.08 -12.91 -12.50
N ASN A 350 -4.69 -13.71 -13.52
CA ASN A 350 -3.97 -13.22 -14.70
C ASN A 350 -2.68 -12.46 -14.32
N SER A 351 -1.79 -13.11 -13.62
CA SER A 351 -0.49 -12.55 -13.26
C SER A 351 0.66 -13.30 -13.93
N THR A 352 1.72 -12.60 -14.30
CA THR A 352 2.93 -13.26 -14.78
C THR A 352 3.61 -14.02 -13.66
N ASN A 353 3.82 -13.39 -12.50
CA ASN A 353 4.36 -14.02 -11.30
C ASN A 353 3.40 -13.81 -10.12
N GLY A 354 3.43 -14.72 -9.15
CA GLY A 354 2.56 -14.69 -7.98
C GLY A 354 3.07 -13.75 -6.88
N ILE A 355 3.71 -14.29 -5.85
CA ILE A 355 4.08 -13.56 -4.64
C ILE A 355 5.60 -13.62 -4.41
N ASN A 356 6.21 -12.43 -4.25
CA ASN A 356 7.63 -12.26 -3.95
C ASN A 356 7.81 -11.74 -2.52
N LEU A 357 8.61 -12.46 -1.73
CA LEU A 357 9.05 -12.07 -0.39
C LEU A 357 10.56 -11.83 -0.41
N ARG A 358 11.00 -10.64 -0.01
CA ARG A 358 12.42 -10.33 0.12
C ARG A 358 12.72 -9.84 1.54
N GLY A 359 13.43 -10.67 2.28
CA GLY A 359 13.92 -10.36 3.62
C GLY A 359 15.21 -9.54 3.61
N LEU A 360 16.08 -9.78 4.59
CA LEU A 360 17.39 -9.12 4.65
C LEU A 360 18.32 -9.63 3.57
N ASP A 361 19.12 -8.72 3.03
CA ASP A 361 20.20 -8.99 2.09
C ASP A 361 21.54 -8.46 2.63
N ARG A 362 22.64 -8.75 1.94
CA ARG A 362 23.98 -8.32 2.36
C ARG A 362 24.05 -6.78 2.41
N GLY A 363 24.52 -6.25 3.54
CA GLY A 363 24.67 -4.81 3.75
C GLY A 363 23.40 -4.07 4.21
N ASP A 364 22.28 -4.79 4.38
CA ASP A 364 21.07 -4.19 4.90
C ASP A 364 21.19 -3.83 6.38
N THR A 365 20.72 -2.66 6.73
CA THR A 365 20.59 -2.19 8.11
C THR A 365 19.16 -2.35 8.65
N ALA A 366 18.19 -2.64 7.77
CA ALA A 366 16.80 -2.86 8.11
C ALA A 366 16.57 -4.08 9.03
N LEU A 367 15.39 -4.19 9.58
CA LEU A 367 15.01 -5.36 10.36
C LEU A 367 14.60 -6.52 9.44
N ARG A 368 14.85 -7.75 9.91
CA ARG A 368 14.50 -8.97 9.17
C ARG A 368 12.99 -9.08 8.99
N MET A 369 12.54 -9.36 7.76
CA MET A 369 11.15 -9.75 7.49
C MET A 369 10.80 -11.01 8.28
N ARG A 370 9.64 -11.00 8.97
CA ARG A 370 9.25 -12.13 9.82
C ARG A 370 7.76 -12.25 10.08
N ARG A 371 7.34 -13.47 10.42
CA ARG A 371 5.94 -13.81 10.74
C ARG A 371 4.99 -13.45 9.61
N ILE A 372 5.30 -14.01 8.42
CA ILE A 372 4.51 -13.85 7.19
C ILE A 372 3.70 -15.10 6.96
N LYS A 373 2.39 -14.95 6.78
CA LYS A 373 1.46 -16.04 6.52
C LYS A 373 0.77 -15.83 5.16
N LEU A 374 0.99 -16.76 4.23
CA LEU A 374 0.31 -16.86 2.94
C LEU A 374 -0.58 -18.09 2.98
N GLU A 375 -1.89 -17.94 3.18
CA GLU A 375 -2.77 -19.09 3.42
C GLU A 375 -4.11 -18.97 2.71
N ASP A 376 -4.61 -20.10 2.20
CA ASP A 376 -5.90 -20.20 1.51
C ASP A 376 -6.06 -19.22 0.34
N ASN A 377 -4.98 -18.90 -0.37
CA ASN A 377 -5.06 -18.02 -1.53
C ASN A 377 -5.22 -18.82 -2.82
N LEU A 378 -5.99 -18.27 -3.75
CA LEU A 378 -6.18 -18.79 -5.08
C LEU A 378 -5.38 -17.93 -6.09
N ILE A 379 -4.46 -18.55 -6.83
CA ILE A 379 -3.70 -17.90 -7.91
C ILE A 379 -4.11 -18.57 -9.22
N GLU A 380 -4.87 -17.83 -10.06
CA GLU A 380 -5.40 -18.30 -11.33
C GLU A 380 -4.73 -17.61 -12.51
N GLY A 381 -4.46 -18.38 -13.58
CA GLY A 381 -3.86 -17.82 -14.79
C GLY A 381 -2.44 -17.32 -14.59
N LEU A 382 -1.66 -17.99 -13.72
CA LEU A 382 -0.23 -17.71 -13.56
C LEU A 382 0.50 -17.93 -14.89
N GLY A 383 1.47 -17.08 -15.23
CA GLY A 383 2.15 -17.08 -16.51
C GLY A 383 1.36 -16.34 -17.60
N PHE A 384 0.52 -15.39 -17.21
CA PHE A 384 -0.35 -14.60 -18.10
C PHE A 384 0.39 -13.92 -19.27
N SER A 385 1.61 -13.47 -19.04
CA SER A 385 2.39 -12.79 -20.07
C SER A 385 3.89 -13.03 -19.94
N GLY A 386 4.35 -14.24 -20.15
CA GLY A 386 5.77 -14.48 -20.06
C GLY A 386 6.17 -15.93 -20.34
N SER A 387 7.44 -16.15 -20.60
CA SER A 387 8.04 -17.48 -20.77
C SER A 387 8.29 -18.16 -19.43
N GLU A 388 8.59 -17.37 -18.40
CA GLU A 388 8.82 -17.83 -17.02
C GLU A 388 7.70 -17.35 -16.10
N ALA A 389 7.23 -18.23 -15.24
CA ALA A 389 6.19 -17.96 -14.27
C ALA A 389 6.56 -18.58 -12.92
N LYS A 390 6.60 -17.75 -11.89
CA LYS A 390 7.03 -18.13 -10.54
C LYS A 390 5.85 -18.00 -9.61
N ALA A 391 5.44 -19.07 -8.95
CA ALA A 391 4.33 -19.00 -8.01
C ALA A 391 4.74 -18.22 -6.75
N PHE A 392 5.86 -18.61 -6.14
CA PHE A 392 6.42 -17.94 -4.97
C PHE A 392 7.91 -17.71 -5.15
N GLN A 393 8.40 -16.63 -4.54
CA GLN A 393 9.83 -16.35 -4.45
C GLN A 393 10.18 -15.87 -3.04
N LEU A 394 11.25 -16.43 -2.46
CA LEU A 394 11.83 -16.03 -1.19
C LEU A 394 13.28 -15.62 -1.43
N LEU A 395 13.61 -14.36 -1.26
CA LEU A 395 14.95 -13.80 -1.41
C LEU A 395 15.47 -13.20 -0.11
N GLY A 396 16.77 -13.17 0.06
CA GLY A 396 17.40 -12.70 1.29
C GLY A 396 17.03 -13.59 2.48
N GLY A 397 17.21 -13.15 3.70
CA GLY A 397 16.85 -13.96 4.87
C GLY A 397 15.55 -13.49 5.52
N SER A 398 14.52 -14.32 5.54
CA SER A 398 13.27 -14.11 6.30
C SER A 398 13.15 -15.08 7.47
N GLU A 399 12.19 -14.85 8.38
CA GLU A 399 11.94 -15.70 9.55
C GLU A 399 10.45 -15.95 9.72
N ASP A 400 10.07 -17.18 10.13
CA ASP A 400 8.69 -17.58 10.39
C ASP A 400 7.75 -17.33 9.18
N VAL A 401 8.12 -17.85 8.02
CA VAL A 401 7.29 -17.77 6.80
C VAL A 401 6.47 -19.03 6.65
N THR A 402 5.15 -18.89 6.56
CA THR A 402 4.22 -19.99 6.30
C THR A 402 3.52 -19.79 4.95
N ILE A 403 3.65 -20.78 4.06
CA ILE A 403 2.95 -20.89 2.77
C ILE A 403 2.11 -22.15 2.82
N ASN A 404 0.80 -22.02 3.05
CA ASN A 404 -0.06 -23.13 3.43
C ASN A 404 -1.42 -23.06 2.75
N HIS A 405 -1.96 -24.19 2.28
CA HIS A 405 -3.27 -24.29 1.64
C HIS A 405 -3.52 -23.32 0.46
N ASN A 406 -2.50 -22.93 -0.27
CA ASN A 406 -2.70 -22.14 -1.48
C ASN A 406 -2.95 -23.06 -2.68
N THR A 407 -3.79 -22.59 -3.62
CA THR A 407 -3.97 -23.24 -4.92
C THR A 407 -3.44 -22.33 -6.02
N VAL A 408 -2.61 -22.87 -6.88
CA VAL A 408 -2.06 -22.19 -8.05
C VAL A 408 -2.46 -22.93 -9.30
N SER A 409 -3.00 -22.23 -10.30
CA SER A 409 -3.29 -22.74 -11.63
C SER A 409 -2.66 -21.86 -12.71
N GLY A 410 -2.36 -22.44 -13.86
CA GLY A 410 -1.69 -21.77 -14.96
C GLY A 410 -0.35 -22.42 -15.32
N ARG A 411 0.55 -21.68 -15.96
CA ARG A 411 1.82 -22.19 -16.46
C ARG A 411 2.98 -21.82 -15.54
N ALA A 412 3.03 -22.42 -14.35
CA ALA A 412 4.20 -22.25 -13.49
C ALA A 412 5.44 -22.92 -14.09
N THR A 413 6.57 -22.22 -14.11
CA THR A 413 7.90 -22.82 -14.36
C THR A 413 8.56 -23.19 -13.03
N HIS A 414 8.30 -22.40 -11.98
CA HIS A 414 8.83 -22.60 -10.64
C HIS A 414 7.68 -22.59 -9.61
N MET A 415 7.64 -23.56 -8.75
CA MET A 415 6.79 -23.56 -7.56
C MET A 415 7.28 -22.54 -6.54
N LEU A 416 8.58 -22.56 -6.30
CA LEU A 416 9.27 -21.70 -5.35
C LEU A 416 10.69 -21.41 -5.87
N ILE A 417 11.06 -20.16 -5.92
CA ILE A 417 12.47 -19.76 -5.97
C ILE A 417 12.90 -19.40 -4.55
N ILE A 418 14.05 -19.94 -4.12
CA ILE A 418 14.62 -19.64 -2.81
C ILE A 418 16.10 -19.31 -2.93
N ASP A 419 16.48 -18.16 -2.36
CA ASP A 419 17.85 -17.66 -2.38
C ASP A 419 18.10 -16.76 -1.16
N ALA A 420 19.33 -16.77 -0.65
CA ALA A 420 19.77 -15.86 0.40
C ALA A 420 21.27 -15.60 0.28
N ALA A 421 21.71 -14.41 0.69
CA ALA A 421 23.15 -14.17 0.82
C ALA A 421 23.76 -15.07 1.92
N PRO A 422 25.03 -15.46 1.82
CA PRO A 422 25.70 -16.22 2.87
C PRO A 422 25.54 -15.57 4.25
N GLY A 423 25.06 -16.35 5.22
CA GLY A 423 24.76 -15.87 6.57
C GLY A 423 23.33 -15.33 6.76
N PHE A 424 22.54 -15.21 5.71
CA PHE A 424 21.17 -14.66 5.73
C PHE A 424 20.09 -15.71 5.40
N SER A 425 20.29 -16.97 5.72
CA SER A 425 19.31 -18.02 5.42
C SER A 425 17.92 -17.71 5.98
N HIS A 426 16.90 -18.20 5.29
CA HIS A 426 15.54 -18.25 5.80
C HIS A 426 15.46 -19.14 7.04
N ARG A 427 14.64 -18.77 8.02
CA ARG A 427 14.47 -19.54 9.26
C ARG A 427 13.00 -19.91 9.44
N ASN A 428 12.74 -21.15 9.88
CA ASN A 428 11.40 -21.64 10.19
C ASN A 428 10.42 -21.49 8.99
N LEU A 429 10.85 -21.95 7.81
CA LEU A 429 9.98 -21.97 6.62
C LEU A 429 9.01 -23.16 6.68
N VAL A 430 7.72 -22.89 6.58
CA VAL A 430 6.67 -23.92 6.44
C VAL A 430 6.04 -23.80 5.05
N TYR A 431 6.20 -24.84 4.24
CA TYR A 431 5.62 -24.95 2.89
C TYR A 431 4.81 -26.25 2.83
N THR A 432 3.50 -26.15 3.13
CA THR A 432 2.67 -27.35 3.33
C THR A 432 1.28 -27.20 2.71
N ASN A 433 0.68 -28.34 2.36
CA ASN A 433 -0.73 -28.43 1.96
C ASN A 433 -1.13 -27.61 0.72
N ASN A 434 -0.16 -27.12 -0.04
CA ASN A 434 -0.43 -26.33 -1.26
C ASN A 434 -0.75 -27.25 -2.43
N LEU A 435 -1.56 -26.77 -3.37
CA LEU A 435 -1.84 -27.44 -4.65
C LEU A 435 -1.37 -26.56 -5.80
N LEU A 436 -0.38 -27.02 -6.56
CA LEU A 436 0.20 -26.21 -7.64
C LEU A 436 0.90 -27.07 -8.69
N PRO A 437 1.08 -26.57 -9.94
CA PRO A 437 1.91 -27.22 -10.93
C PRO A 437 3.36 -27.31 -10.44
N HIS A 438 4.01 -28.46 -10.58
CA HIS A 438 5.46 -28.59 -10.31
C HIS A 438 6.27 -27.66 -11.22
N GLY A 439 5.84 -27.53 -12.48
CA GLY A 439 6.58 -26.76 -13.48
C GLY A 439 7.86 -27.46 -13.93
N MET A 440 8.72 -26.69 -14.61
CA MET A 440 9.98 -27.22 -15.14
C MET A 440 11.01 -27.48 -14.04
N TYR A 441 11.08 -26.60 -13.05
CA TYR A 441 12.14 -26.62 -12.04
C TYR A 441 11.68 -26.95 -10.63
N GLY A 442 10.36 -26.94 -10.37
CA GLY A 442 9.84 -27.16 -9.03
C GLY A 442 10.32 -26.11 -8.02
N ILE A 443 11.03 -26.52 -6.99
CA ILE A 443 11.77 -25.64 -6.09
C ILE A 443 13.18 -25.43 -6.65
N PHE A 444 13.55 -24.20 -6.85
CA PHE A 444 14.83 -23.80 -7.44
C PHE A 444 15.59 -22.85 -6.51
N GLY A 445 16.85 -23.19 -6.24
CA GLY A 445 17.79 -22.34 -5.47
C GLY A 445 18.90 -21.78 -6.35
N ASP A 446 19.51 -20.70 -5.90
CA ASP A 446 20.71 -20.16 -6.54
C ASP A 446 21.82 -21.22 -6.64
N GLY A 447 22.62 -21.13 -7.71
CA GLY A 447 23.62 -22.17 -8.06
C GLY A 447 23.03 -23.40 -8.74
N GLY A 448 21.75 -23.38 -9.15
CA GLY A 448 21.10 -24.47 -9.89
C GLY A 448 20.62 -25.63 -9.00
N LEU A 449 20.54 -25.41 -7.68
CA LEU A 449 20.05 -26.41 -6.73
C LEU A 449 18.56 -26.65 -6.90
N LEU A 450 18.10 -27.89 -6.77
CA LEU A 450 16.71 -28.28 -6.96
C LEU A 450 16.12 -28.98 -5.73
N GLY A 451 14.80 -28.79 -5.53
CA GLY A 451 14.05 -29.53 -4.54
C GLY A 451 14.53 -29.31 -3.11
N GLN A 452 14.71 -30.42 -2.40
CA GLN A 452 15.13 -30.41 -1.01
C GLN A 452 16.56 -29.85 -0.82
N GLU A 453 17.46 -30.03 -1.79
CA GLU A 453 18.82 -29.49 -1.73
C GLU A 453 18.83 -27.96 -1.70
N ALA A 454 17.97 -27.32 -2.49
CA ALA A 454 17.80 -25.86 -2.47
C ALA A 454 17.34 -25.39 -1.09
N LEU A 455 16.37 -26.08 -0.49
CA LEU A 455 15.89 -25.76 0.86
C LEU A 455 16.95 -25.97 1.92
N GLN A 456 17.70 -27.08 1.87
CA GLN A 456 18.80 -27.37 2.81
C GLN A 456 19.91 -26.30 2.75
N ARG A 457 20.15 -25.76 1.57
CA ARG A 457 21.15 -24.70 1.36
C ARG A 457 20.71 -23.36 1.91
N TRP A 458 19.45 -22.98 1.67
CA TRP A 458 18.98 -21.60 1.86
C TRP A 458 17.99 -21.42 3.00
N ALA A 459 17.51 -22.51 3.62
CA ALA A 459 16.62 -22.45 4.77
C ALA A 459 17.11 -23.32 5.93
N SER A 460 17.07 -22.79 7.14
CA SER A 460 17.23 -23.56 8.38
C SER A 460 15.85 -23.82 9.02
N ASN A 461 15.63 -25.03 9.56
CA ASN A 461 14.36 -25.45 10.14
C ASN A 461 13.18 -25.28 9.17
N PHE A 462 13.19 -26.00 8.06
CA PHE A 462 12.08 -25.97 7.11
C PHE A 462 11.19 -27.21 7.21
N THR A 463 9.91 -27.02 6.87
CA THR A 463 8.96 -28.10 6.66
C THR A 463 8.43 -28.06 5.25
N LEU A 464 8.63 -29.14 4.48
CA LEU A 464 8.08 -29.33 3.13
C LEU A 464 7.28 -30.63 3.14
N ALA A 465 5.95 -30.57 3.20
CA ALA A 465 5.12 -31.76 3.32
C ALA A 465 3.69 -31.57 2.80
N LYS A 466 3.12 -32.67 2.31
CA LYS A 466 1.70 -32.75 1.94
C LYS A 466 1.27 -31.73 0.87
N ASN A 467 2.18 -31.26 0.05
CA ASN A 467 1.83 -30.45 -1.13
C ASN A 467 1.42 -31.37 -2.28
N GLY A 468 0.37 -31.00 -3.00
CA GLY A 468 0.00 -31.63 -4.28
C GLY A 468 0.74 -30.93 -5.41
N MET A 469 1.79 -31.56 -5.93
CA MET A 469 2.61 -31.07 -7.02
C MET A 469 2.13 -31.69 -8.34
N ILE A 470 1.24 -30.99 -9.04
CA ILE A 470 0.67 -31.49 -10.30
C ILE A 470 1.79 -31.65 -11.33
N SER A 471 2.02 -32.87 -11.77
CA SER A 471 3.14 -33.20 -12.67
C SER A 471 2.92 -34.55 -13.37
N THR A 472 3.73 -34.81 -14.40
CA THR A 472 3.88 -36.17 -14.95
C THR A 472 4.72 -37.00 -13.98
N PRO A 473 4.35 -38.26 -13.71
CA PRO A 473 5.14 -39.15 -12.85
C PRO A 473 6.60 -39.28 -13.32
N GLY A 474 7.53 -39.23 -12.40
CA GLY A 474 8.97 -39.37 -12.62
C GLY A 474 9.70 -39.61 -11.28
N ASP A 475 10.97 -39.23 -11.18
CA ASP A 475 11.78 -39.38 -9.98
C ASP A 475 11.51 -38.34 -8.87
N LEU A 476 10.37 -37.66 -8.94
CA LEU A 476 10.01 -36.58 -8.03
C LEU A 476 9.84 -37.02 -6.57
N GLN A 477 9.42 -38.30 -6.36
CA GLN A 477 9.26 -38.83 -5.02
C GLN A 477 10.55 -38.78 -4.20
N SER A 478 11.70 -39.01 -4.83
CA SER A 478 13.01 -38.94 -4.16
C SER A 478 13.42 -37.48 -3.85
N LYS A 479 13.09 -36.53 -4.74
CA LYS A 479 13.39 -35.10 -4.60
C LYS A 479 12.48 -34.41 -3.60
N TYR A 480 11.24 -34.88 -3.43
CA TYR A 480 10.22 -34.27 -2.57
C TYR A 480 9.52 -35.34 -1.69
N PRO A 481 10.24 -36.02 -0.81
CA PRO A 481 9.62 -37.02 0.06
C PRO A 481 8.52 -36.35 0.91
N ARG A 482 7.46 -37.10 1.25
CA ARG A 482 6.29 -36.63 2.00
C ARG A 482 5.34 -35.66 1.25
N ASN A 483 5.45 -35.55 -0.09
CA ASN A 483 4.53 -34.77 -0.92
C ASN A 483 3.76 -35.70 -1.89
N TYR A 484 2.77 -35.15 -2.59
CA TYR A 484 1.91 -35.86 -3.53
C TYR A 484 2.19 -35.40 -4.96
N PHE A 485 2.00 -36.30 -5.94
CA PHE A 485 2.23 -36.03 -7.36
C PHE A 485 1.00 -36.39 -8.19
N PRO A 486 -0.14 -35.72 -8.00
CA PRO A 486 -1.33 -35.98 -8.77
C PRO A 486 -1.11 -35.59 -10.24
N ALA A 487 -1.71 -36.35 -11.16
CA ALA A 487 -1.67 -36.03 -12.60
C ALA A 487 -2.60 -34.84 -12.96
N SER A 488 -3.57 -34.54 -12.10
CA SER A 488 -4.54 -33.47 -12.32
C SER A 488 -5.03 -32.83 -11.01
N SER A 489 -5.62 -31.66 -11.10
CA SER A 489 -6.29 -31.01 -9.97
C SER A 489 -7.48 -31.81 -9.44
N GLN A 490 -8.17 -32.57 -10.30
CA GLN A 490 -9.29 -33.45 -9.89
C GLN A 490 -8.81 -34.59 -9.00
N GLU A 491 -7.70 -35.22 -9.36
CA GLU A 491 -7.06 -36.25 -8.54
C GLU A 491 -6.60 -35.67 -7.19
N ALA A 492 -6.04 -34.47 -7.22
CA ALA A 492 -5.58 -33.76 -6.03
C ALA A 492 -6.69 -33.46 -5.01
N GLY A 493 -7.93 -33.30 -5.41
CA GLY A 493 -9.07 -33.02 -4.53
C GLY A 493 -9.36 -34.13 -3.48
N ARG A 494 -8.70 -35.29 -3.58
CA ARG A 494 -8.79 -36.40 -2.62
C ARG A 494 -7.61 -36.45 -1.63
N LEU A 495 -6.63 -35.60 -1.82
CA LEU A 495 -5.41 -35.59 -1.01
C LEU A 495 -5.62 -34.81 0.29
N MET A 496 -5.12 -35.36 1.37
CA MET A 496 -5.27 -34.79 2.71
C MET A 496 -3.97 -34.15 3.20
N GLY A 497 -4.09 -32.96 3.73
CA GLY A 497 -3.01 -32.19 4.30
C GLY A 497 -2.51 -32.69 5.66
N THR A 498 -1.62 -31.93 6.27
CA THR A 498 -1.06 -32.22 7.61
C THR A 498 -2.08 -32.04 8.74
N ASP A 499 -3.14 -31.29 8.47
CA ASP A 499 -4.23 -30.95 9.39
C ASP A 499 -5.54 -31.73 9.12
N ASN A 500 -5.46 -32.79 8.31
CA ASN A 500 -6.59 -33.58 7.86
C ASN A 500 -7.67 -32.79 7.08
N GLN A 501 -7.28 -31.67 6.45
CA GLN A 501 -8.09 -30.94 5.48
C GLN A 501 -7.59 -31.23 4.06
N PRO A 502 -8.42 -31.07 3.01
CA PRO A 502 -7.96 -31.20 1.63
C PRO A 502 -6.76 -30.29 1.32
N VAL A 503 -5.83 -30.75 0.48
CA VAL A 503 -4.74 -29.88 0.00
C VAL A 503 -5.29 -28.77 -0.90
N GLY A 504 -4.62 -27.63 -0.94
CA GLY A 504 -5.08 -26.45 -1.66
C GLY A 504 -6.03 -25.58 -0.83
N VAL A 505 -6.64 -24.61 -1.48
CA VAL A 505 -7.54 -23.63 -0.85
C VAL A 505 -8.76 -24.32 -0.21
N ARG A 506 -9.06 -23.93 1.03
CA ARG A 506 -10.15 -24.50 1.84
C ARG A 506 -11.50 -23.77 1.67
N ILE A 507 -11.55 -22.76 0.86
CA ILE A 507 -12.77 -22.02 0.57
C ILE A 507 -13.65 -22.88 -0.37
N LYS A 508 -14.91 -23.11 0.01
CA LYS A 508 -15.89 -23.60 -0.95
C LYS A 508 -16.16 -22.48 -1.94
N LEU A 509 -15.74 -22.66 -3.17
CA LEU A 509 -16.08 -21.81 -4.31
C LEU A 509 -17.58 -21.80 -4.58
#